data_ce9013292ddbbdbd0dd9ae62a85a536a
#
_entry.id   ce9013292ddbbdbd0dd9ae62a85a536a
#
_cell.length_a   1.000
_cell.length_b   1.000
_cell.length_c   1.000
_cell.angle_alpha   90.00
_cell.angle_beta   90.00
_cell.angle_gamma   90.00
#
_symmetry.space_group_name_H-M   'P 1'
#
loop_
_entity.id
_entity.type
_entity.pdbx_description
1 polymer ?
#
loop_
_entity_poly.entity_id
_entity_poly.type
_entity_poly.pdbx_seq_one_letter_code
_entity_poly.pdbx_strand_id
1 'polypeptide(L)'
;FHSPEFAQQGGLFEMVQLWINLPAKDKMTPPSYQAIQSTHIPVIELPEQSGQLRVIAGEYQGHTGPATSFSPINLWDGALAQNAEHTFTVPPHHTTLLVLLEGELLINHRQKVQPNSVVLFERNQDTQINVLATQHSRFVLLTGEPLNEPIQGYGPFVMNTEQEIFQAFEDFKQGKFGQLKVAEKVN
;
A
#
# COMPACT_ATOMS: atom_id res chain seq x y z
N PHE A 1 4.13 11.02 12.18
CA PHE A 1 5.32 11.88 12.28
C PHE A 1 5.35 12.80 11.07
N HIS A 2 5.29 14.09 11.27
CA HIS A 2 5.51 15.10 10.23
C HIS A 2 6.78 15.89 10.57
N SER A 3 7.41 16.45 9.53
CA SER A 3 8.66 17.18 9.72
C SER A 3 8.45 18.45 10.54
N PRO A 4 9.48 18.96 11.23
CA PRO A 4 9.40 20.26 11.90
C PRO A 4 9.01 21.40 10.96
N GLU A 5 9.47 21.37 9.71
CA GLU A 5 9.14 22.36 8.68
C GLU A 5 7.64 22.33 8.35
N PHE A 6 7.06 21.13 8.15
CA PHE A 6 5.63 20.98 7.93
C PHE A 6 4.81 21.44 9.14
N ALA A 7 5.29 21.14 10.36
CA ALA A 7 4.63 21.60 11.60
C ALA A 7 4.60 23.12 11.73
N GLN A 8 5.62 23.83 11.21
CA GLN A 8 5.68 25.29 11.22
C GLN A 8 4.86 25.95 10.11
N GLN A 9 4.91 25.39 8.90
CA GLN A 9 4.24 25.97 7.73
C GLN A 9 2.76 25.62 7.68
N GLY A 10 2.36 24.48 8.28
CA GLY A 10 1.03 23.92 8.13
C GLY A 10 0.79 23.39 6.71
N GLY A 11 -0.47 23.12 6.41
CA GLY A 11 -0.90 22.66 5.08
C GLY A 11 -1.80 21.43 5.12
N LEU A 12 -2.18 20.93 3.95
CA LEU A 12 -2.95 19.70 3.83
C LEU A 12 -2.05 18.50 4.16
N PHE A 13 -2.46 17.70 5.14
CA PHE A 13 -1.84 16.42 5.46
C PHE A 13 -2.72 15.30 4.93
N GLU A 14 -2.26 14.62 3.89
CA GLU A 14 -2.93 13.48 3.29
C GLU A 14 -2.17 12.20 3.63
N MET A 15 -2.87 11.18 4.10
CA MET A 15 -2.28 9.91 4.51
C MET A 15 -3.16 8.74 4.05
N VAL A 16 -2.53 7.71 3.51
CA VAL A 16 -3.16 6.41 3.28
C VAL A 16 -2.53 5.41 4.25
N GLN A 17 -3.33 4.80 5.11
CA GLN A 17 -2.90 3.75 6.02
C GLN A 17 -3.37 2.40 5.51
N LEU A 18 -2.43 1.47 5.37
CA LEU A 18 -2.69 0.11 4.88
C LEU A 18 -2.25 -0.91 5.91
N TRP A 19 -3.06 -1.93 6.10
CA TRP A 19 -2.74 -3.07 6.95
C TRP A 19 -2.51 -4.29 6.05
N ILE A 20 -1.28 -4.77 6.02
CA ILE A 20 -0.87 -5.94 5.23
C ILE A 20 -0.59 -7.07 6.22
N ASN A 21 -1.32 -8.19 6.05
CA ASN A 21 -1.13 -9.35 6.89
C ASN A 21 0.20 -10.05 6.57
N LEU A 22 0.87 -10.59 7.59
CA LEU A 22 2.09 -11.38 7.44
C LEU A 22 1.77 -12.86 7.29
N PRO A 23 2.60 -13.62 6.56
CA PRO A 23 2.55 -15.10 6.59
C PRO A 23 2.75 -15.62 8.03
N ALA A 24 2.16 -16.76 8.36
CA ALA A 24 2.25 -17.37 9.69
C ALA A 24 3.70 -17.48 10.18
N LYS A 25 4.61 -17.91 9.30
CA LYS A 25 6.04 -18.09 9.60
C LYS A 25 6.75 -16.79 10.01
N ASP A 26 6.23 -15.64 9.62
CA ASP A 26 6.85 -14.32 9.81
C ASP A 26 6.14 -13.46 10.86
N LYS A 27 4.98 -13.90 11.41
CA LYS A 27 4.20 -13.11 12.36
C LYS A 27 4.94 -12.77 13.66
N MET A 28 5.86 -13.61 14.08
CA MET A 28 6.65 -13.41 15.29
C MET A 28 8.03 -12.80 15.01
N THR A 29 8.27 -12.32 13.79
CA THR A 29 9.50 -11.58 13.44
C THR A 29 9.63 -10.32 14.32
N PRO A 30 10.83 -9.98 14.79
CA PRO A 30 11.05 -8.74 15.52
C PRO A 30 10.51 -7.53 14.77
N PRO A 31 9.79 -6.62 15.44
CA PRO A 31 9.22 -5.45 14.78
C PRO A 31 10.32 -4.55 14.23
N SER A 32 10.10 -4.06 13.02
CA SER A 32 11.01 -3.14 12.34
C SER A 32 10.24 -1.97 11.73
N TYR A 33 10.94 -0.86 11.51
CA TYR A 33 10.40 0.32 10.86
C TYR A 33 11.29 0.73 9.69
N GLN A 34 10.68 1.01 8.55
CA GLN A 34 11.37 1.47 7.34
C GLN A 34 10.97 2.91 7.05
N ALA A 35 11.87 3.85 7.33
CA ALA A 35 11.69 5.26 6.99
C ALA A 35 12.08 5.50 5.54
N ILE A 36 11.10 5.48 4.63
CA ILE A 36 11.31 5.66 3.19
C ILE A 36 11.02 7.11 2.83
N GLN A 37 12.05 7.82 2.40
CA GLN A 37 11.91 9.20 1.94
C GLN A 37 11.50 9.23 0.46
N SER A 38 10.75 10.24 0.06
CA SER A 38 10.28 10.45 -1.30
C SER A 38 11.40 10.38 -2.36
N THR A 39 12.59 10.85 -2.02
CA THR A 39 13.77 10.83 -2.92
C THR A 39 14.32 9.44 -3.22
N HIS A 40 13.97 8.45 -2.41
CA HIS A 40 14.40 7.05 -2.61
C HIS A 40 13.39 6.22 -3.41
N ILE A 41 12.20 6.77 -3.67
CA ILE A 41 11.15 6.08 -4.41
C ILE A 41 11.36 6.34 -5.91
N PRO A 42 11.58 5.30 -6.72
CA PRO A 42 11.67 5.45 -8.17
C PRO A 42 10.40 6.05 -8.75
N VAL A 43 10.56 7.02 -9.64
CA VAL A 43 9.49 7.64 -10.41
C VAL A 43 9.63 7.22 -11.85
N ILE A 44 8.57 6.69 -12.44
CA ILE A 44 8.51 6.25 -13.82
C ILE A 44 7.54 7.18 -14.56
N GLU A 45 8.06 7.87 -15.57
CA GLU A 45 7.22 8.64 -16.49
C GLU A 45 6.49 7.67 -17.41
N LEU A 46 5.18 7.78 -17.46
CA LEU A 46 4.35 6.95 -18.32
C LEU A 46 4.41 7.45 -19.78
N PRO A 47 4.22 6.58 -20.77
CA PRO A 47 4.31 6.95 -22.19
C PRO A 47 3.43 8.17 -22.53
N GLU A 48 3.84 8.95 -23.54
CA GLU A 48 3.09 10.10 -24.06
C GLU A 48 2.77 11.18 -23.02
N GLN A 49 3.59 11.26 -21.95
CA GLN A 49 3.34 12.17 -20.82
C GLN A 49 1.97 11.96 -20.17
N SER A 50 1.46 10.73 -20.24
CA SER A 50 0.16 10.36 -19.70
C SER A 50 0.10 10.44 -18.17
N GLY A 51 1.26 10.46 -17.50
CA GLY A 51 1.34 10.55 -16.05
C GLY A 51 2.63 9.99 -15.52
N GLN A 52 2.63 9.70 -14.22
CA GLN A 52 3.78 9.12 -13.53
C GLN A 52 3.36 8.02 -12.55
N LEU A 53 4.27 7.11 -12.27
CA LEU A 53 4.11 6.04 -11.30
C LEU A 53 5.30 6.01 -10.35
N ARG A 54 5.05 6.05 -9.05
CA ARG A 54 6.04 5.90 -8.00
C ARG A 54 5.99 4.47 -7.47
N VAL A 55 7.10 3.74 -7.54
CA VAL A 55 7.18 2.35 -7.07
C VAL A 55 7.65 2.34 -5.62
N ILE A 56 6.72 2.17 -4.68
CA ILE A 56 7.02 2.18 -3.24
C ILE A 56 7.49 0.80 -2.77
N ALA A 57 6.79 -0.26 -3.20
CA ALA A 57 7.14 -1.64 -2.91
C ALA A 57 6.95 -2.51 -4.16
N GLY A 58 7.68 -3.61 -4.23
CA GLY A 58 7.65 -4.52 -5.36
C GLY A 58 8.35 -3.96 -6.60
N GLU A 59 7.86 -4.29 -7.78
CA GLU A 59 8.51 -3.95 -9.05
C GLU A 59 7.49 -3.45 -10.07
N TYR A 60 7.91 -2.52 -10.92
CA TYR A 60 7.19 -2.13 -12.14
C TYR A 60 8.18 -1.79 -13.24
N GLN A 61 8.07 -2.46 -14.42
CA GLN A 61 8.91 -2.24 -15.61
C GLN A 61 10.42 -2.20 -15.30
N GLY A 62 10.91 -3.13 -14.43
CA GLY A 62 12.32 -3.23 -14.06
C GLY A 62 12.78 -2.24 -12.98
N HIS A 63 11.88 -1.43 -12.43
CA HIS A 63 12.17 -0.55 -11.31
C HIS A 63 11.65 -1.16 -10.00
N THR A 64 12.55 -1.31 -9.02
CA THR A 64 12.22 -1.92 -7.72
C THR A 64 12.02 -0.85 -6.66
N GLY A 65 10.91 -0.93 -5.93
CA GLY A 65 10.61 -0.04 -4.81
C GLY A 65 11.50 -0.32 -3.59
N PRO A 66 11.77 0.69 -2.77
CA PRO A 66 12.66 0.58 -1.60
C PRO A 66 12.06 -0.18 -0.42
N ALA A 67 10.74 -0.33 -0.34
CA ALA A 67 10.11 -1.02 0.76
C ALA A 67 10.30 -2.53 0.66
N THR A 68 10.79 -3.14 1.74
CA THR A 68 10.89 -4.60 1.87
C THR A 68 9.61 -5.18 2.43
N SER A 69 9.22 -6.37 1.98
CA SER A 69 8.04 -7.09 2.43
C SER A 69 8.34 -8.56 2.68
N PHE A 70 7.49 -9.25 3.45
CA PHE A 70 7.62 -10.67 3.77
C PHE A 70 6.93 -11.59 2.77
N SER A 71 6.13 -11.03 1.88
CA SER A 71 5.46 -11.72 0.79
C SER A 71 5.51 -10.86 -0.47
N PRO A 72 5.32 -11.44 -1.67
CA PRO A 72 5.27 -10.68 -2.90
C PRO A 72 4.09 -9.68 -2.89
N ILE A 73 4.42 -8.40 -2.86
CA ILE A 73 3.46 -7.30 -2.96
C ILE A 73 3.98 -6.24 -3.92
N ASN A 74 3.07 -5.51 -4.54
CA ASN A 74 3.38 -4.25 -5.19
C ASN A 74 2.55 -3.14 -4.55
N LEU A 75 3.16 -1.99 -4.37
CA LEU A 75 2.52 -0.76 -3.93
C LEU A 75 3.00 0.37 -4.81
N TRP A 76 2.11 0.88 -5.64
CA TRP A 76 2.39 1.93 -6.60
C TRP A 76 1.48 3.13 -6.35
N ASP A 77 2.07 4.32 -6.30
CA ASP A 77 1.37 5.60 -6.21
C ASP A 77 1.38 6.24 -7.60
N GLY A 78 0.21 6.33 -8.21
CA GLY A 78 0.02 6.75 -9.58
C GLY A 78 -0.67 8.11 -9.71
N ALA A 79 -0.24 8.86 -10.71
CA ALA A 79 -0.95 10.05 -11.18
C ALA A 79 -1.11 9.97 -12.70
N LEU A 80 -2.34 10.21 -13.20
CA LEU A 80 -2.66 10.28 -14.63
C LEU A 80 -3.18 11.67 -14.98
N ALA A 81 -2.72 12.19 -16.11
CA ALA A 81 -3.25 13.42 -16.66
C ALA A 81 -4.70 13.24 -17.13
N GLN A 82 -5.46 14.33 -17.25
CA GLN A 82 -6.81 14.27 -17.81
C GLN A 82 -6.80 13.69 -19.23
N ASN A 83 -7.72 12.78 -19.51
CA ASN A 83 -7.86 12.02 -20.75
C ASN A 83 -6.69 11.07 -21.07
N ALA A 84 -5.78 10.87 -20.11
CA ALA A 84 -4.74 9.87 -20.26
C ALA A 84 -5.28 8.47 -19.97
N GLU A 85 -4.78 7.51 -20.74
CA GLU A 85 -5.10 6.10 -20.59
C GLU A 85 -3.82 5.30 -20.43
N HIS A 86 -3.81 4.37 -19.47
CA HIS A 86 -2.67 3.48 -19.27
C HIS A 86 -3.15 2.08 -18.86
N THR A 87 -2.44 1.06 -19.34
CA THR A 87 -2.70 -0.32 -18.98
C THR A 87 -1.60 -0.82 -18.03
N PHE A 88 -1.98 -1.04 -16.79
CA PHE A 88 -1.09 -1.62 -15.79
C PHE A 88 -1.06 -3.14 -15.92
N THR A 89 0.14 -3.71 -15.88
CA THR A 89 0.32 -5.16 -15.80
C THR A 89 0.57 -5.56 -14.35
N VAL A 90 -0.27 -6.43 -13.82
CA VAL A 90 -0.21 -6.96 -12.45
C VAL A 90 0.07 -8.47 -12.48
N PRO A 91 0.66 -9.06 -11.44
CA PRO A 91 0.86 -10.50 -11.37
C PRO A 91 -0.48 -11.26 -11.39
N PRO A 92 -0.57 -12.40 -12.10
CA PRO A 92 -1.78 -13.21 -12.12
C PRO A 92 -2.11 -13.73 -10.70
N HIS A 93 -3.39 -13.91 -10.42
CA HIS A 93 -3.91 -14.43 -9.15
C HIS A 93 -3.60 -13.58 -7.90
N HIS A 94 -2.91 -12.45 -8.01
CA HIS A 94 -2.77 -11.53 -6.89
C HIS A 94 -4.12 -10.93 -6.50
N THR A 95 -4.31 -10.69 -5.22
CA THR A 95 -5.34 -9.76 -4.75
C THR A 95 -4.92 -8.36 -5.18
N THR A 96 -5.75 -7.69 -5.98
CA THR A 96 -5.44 -6.37 -6.52
C THR A 96 -6.48 -5.35 -6.10
N LEU A 97 -6.03 -4.21 -5.60
CA LEU A 97 -6.84 -3.09 -5.13
C LEU A 97 -6.38 -1.79 -5.81
N LEU A 98 -7.32 -0.95 -6.23
CA LEU A 98 -7.05 0.43 -6.60
C LEU A 98 -7.84 1.35 -5.67
N VAL A 99 -7.15 2.29 -5.03
CA VAL A 99 -7.73 3.32 -4.19
C VAL A 99 -7.63 4.65 -4.94
N LEU A 100 -8.76 5.21 -5.33
CA LEU A 100 -8.79 6.53 -5.98
C LEU A 100 -8.83 7.62 -4.93
N LEU A 101 -7.81 8.48 -4.93
CA LEU A 101 -7.66 9.60 -4.00
C LEU A 101 -8.28 10.88 -4.57
N GLU A 102 -8.05 11.16 -5.85
CA GLU A 102 -8.48 12.38 -6.52
C GLU A 102 -8.85 12.11 -7.97
N GLY A 103 -9.75 12.91 -8.53
CA GLY A 103 -10.19 12.84 -9.93
C GLY A 103 -11.28 11.80 -10.18
N GLU A 104 -11.37 11.31 -11.41
CA GLU A 104 -12.33 10.29 -11.84
C GLU A 104 -11.66 9.33 -12.81
N LEU A 105 -11.84 8.04 -12.60
CA LEU A 105 -11.30 6.97 -13.45
C LEU A 105 -12.41 6.17 -14.12
N LEU A 106 -12.14 5.68 -15.31
CA LEU A 106 -12.90 4.63 -15.98
C LEU A 106 -12.00 3.38 -16.06
N ILE A 107 -12.36 2.34 -15.33
CA ILE A 107 -11.63 1.08 -15.27
C ILE A 107 -12.16 0.11 -16.32
N ASN A 108 -11.25 -0.46 -17.13
CA ASN A 108 -11.55 -1.45 -18.17
C ASN A 108 -12.70 -1.01 -19.09
N HIS A 109 -12.80 0.30 -19.38
CA HIS A 109 -13.87 0.94 -20.18
C HIS A 109 -15.30 0.63 -19.71
N ARG A 110 -15.49 0.23 -18.44
CA ARG A 110 -16.79 -0.21 -17.91
C ARG A 110 -17.17 0.46 -16.60
N GLN A 111 -16.23 0.52 -15.64
CA GLN A 111 -16.52 0.95 -14.28
C GLN A 111 -16.03 2.37 -14.04
N LYS A 112 -16.93 3.32 -13.87
CA LYS A 112 -16.60 4.65 -13.35
C LYS A 112 -16.31 4.59 -11.87
N VAL A 113 -15.24 5.26 -11.45
CA VAL A 113 -14.77 5.33 -10.07
C VAL A 113 -14.62 6.79 -9.65
N GLN A 114 -15.22 7.13 -8.53
CA GLN A 114 -15.17 8.46 -7.91
C GLN A 114 -14.11 8.51 -6.79
N PRO A 115 -13.65 9.70 -6.37
CA PRO A 115 -12.69 9.84 -5.27
C PRO A 115 -13.15 9.16 -3.98
N ASN A 116 -12.19 8.74 -3.16
CA ASN A 116 -12.42 8.01 -1.91
C ASN A 116 -13.10 6.64 -2.10
N SER A 117 -12.93 6.04 -3.26
CA SER A 117 -13.44 4.71 -3.58
C SER A 117 -12.30 3.70 -3.63
N VAL A 118 -12.63 2.45 -3.29
CA VAL A 118 -11.76 1.30 -3.44
C VAL A 118 -12.35 0.36 -4.47
N VAL A 119 -11.56 0.01 -5.48
CA VAL A 119 -11.90 -1.01 -6.48
C VAL A 119 -11.15 -2.28 -6.10
N LEU A 120 -11.87 -3.36 -5.84
CA LEU A 120 -11.31 -4.70 -5.68
C LEU A 120 -11.49 -5.46 -6.99
N PHE A 121 -10.38 -5.91 -7.57
CA PHE A 121 -10.40 -6.70 -8.80
C PHE A 121 -10.61 -8.18 -8.50
N GLU A 122 -11.30 -8.87 -9.39
CA GLU A 122 -11.42 -10.33 -9.32
C GLU A 122 -10.04 -10.98 -9.48
N ARG A 123 -9.76 -11.98 -8.66
CA ARG A 123 -8.55 -12.79 -8.78
C ARG A 123 -8.71 -13.81 -9.89
N ASN A 124 -8.09 -13.56 -11.01
CA ASN A 124 -8.11 -14.44 -12.17
C ASN A 124 -6.72 -14.46 -12.85
N GLN A 125 -6.65 -14.96 -14.06
CA GLN A 125 -5.43 -14.96 -14.87
C GLN A 125 -5.22 -13.67 -15.65
N ASP A 126 -6.20 -12.77 -15.65
CA ASP A 126 -6.04 -11.47 -16.30
C ASP A 126 -5.03 -10.64 -15.54
N THR A 127 -4.02 -10.19 -16.26
CA THR A 127 -2.92 -9.43 -15.70
C THR A 127 -2.97 -7.96 -16.08
N GLN A 128 -3.95 -7.54 -16.88
CA GLN A 128 -4.02 -6.19 -17.41
C GLN A 128 -5.22 -5.44 -16.81
N ILE A 129 -4.93 -4.24 -16.33
CA ILE A 129 -5.93 -3.30 -15.83
C ILE A 129 -5.80 -2.03 -16.65
N ASN A 130 -6.81 -1.77 -17.47
CA ASN A 130 -6.90 -0.53 -18.21
C ASN A 130 -7.50 0.57 -17.34
N VAL A 131 -6.84 1.71 -17.30
CA VAL A 131 -7.24 2.87 -16.50
C VAL A 131 -7.25 4.11 -17.38
N LEU A 132 -8.42 4.67 -17.62
CA LEU A 132 -8.60 5.95 -18.29
C LEU A 132 -8.97 7.02 -17.25
N ALA A 133 -8.16 8.07 -17.15
CA ALA A 133 -8.44 9.22 -16.30
C ALA A 133 -9.31 10.23 -17.03
N THR A 134 -10.59 10.36 -16.67
CA THR A 134 -11.48 11.38 -17.27
C THR A 134 -11.21 12.78 -16.72
N GLN A 135 -10.51 12.87 -15.60
CA GLN A 135 -9.95 14.07 -14.99
C GLN A 135 -8.53 13.78 -14.55
N HIS A 136 -7.72 14.80 -14.21
CA HIS A 136 -6.46 14.55 -13.51
C HIS A 136 -6.75 13.72 -12.28
N SER A 137 -6.07 12.58 -12.14
CA SER A 137 -6.41 11.60 -11.11
C SER A 137 -5.16 11.11 -10.38
N ARG A 138 -5.32 10.90 -9.06
CA ARG A 138 -4.30 10.31 -8.19
C ARG A 138 -4.87 9.06 -7.52
N PHE A 139 -4.10 7.99 -7.52
CA PHE A 139 -4.55 6.70 -6.99
C PHE A 139 -3.37 5.90 -6.43
N VAL A 140 -3.71 4.93 -5.59
CA VAL A 140 -2.77 3.89 -5.13
C VAL A 140 -3.22 2.56 -5.71
N LEU A 141 -2.31 1.85 -6.37
CA LEU A 141 -2.54 0.48 -6.87
C LEU A 141 -1.71 -0.50 -6.02
N LEU A 142 -2.39 -1.48 -5.46
CA LEU A 142 -1.81 -2.51 -4.61
C LEU A 142 -2.06 -3.87 -5.20
N THR A 143 -1.03 -4.72 -5.17
CA THR A 143 -1.20 -6.14 -5.45
C THR A 143 -0.49 -6.96 -4.40
N GLY A 144 -1.01 -8.13 -4.07
CA GLY A 144 -0.37 -9.02 -3.13
C GLY A 144 -0.72 -10.49 -3.39
N GLU A 145 0.30 -11.34 -3.30
CA GLU A 145 0.09 -12.78 -3.35
C GLU A 145 -0.78 -13.22 -2.16
N PRO A 146 -1.88 -13.96 -2.39
CA PRO A 146 -2.70 -14.47 -1.31
C PRO A 146 -1.93 -15.43 -0.42
N LEU A 147 -1.97 -15.23 0.89
CA LEU A 147 -1.28 -16.11 1.85
C LEU A 147 -1.92 -17.50 1.91
N ASN A 148 -3.22 -17.62 1.61
CA ASN A 148 -4.00 -18.86 1.68
C ASN A 148 -3.92 -19.55 3.05
N GLU A 149 -3.83 -18.76 4.10
CA GLU A 149 -3.75 -19.18 5.49
C GLU A 149 -5.02 -18.76 6.25
N PRO A 150 -5.40 -19.47 7.34
CA PRO A 150 -6.49 -19.02 8.20
C PRO A 150 -6.23 -17.64 8.75
N ILE A 151 -7.30 -16.85 8.92
CA ILE A 151 -7.22 -15.50 9.49
C ILE A 151 -8.13 -15.45 10.72
N GLN A 152 -7.52 -15.17 11.87
CA GLN A 152 -8.21 -14.87 13.11
C GLN A 152 -7.84 -13.45 13.53
N GLY A 153 -8.85 -12.60 13.73
CA GLY A 153 -8.66 -11.21 14.15
C GLY A 153 -9.44 -10.93 15.41
N TYR A 154 -8.80 -10.33 16.40
CA TYR A 154 -9.48 -9.80 17.56
C TYR A 154 -8.72 -8.61 18.15
N GLY A 155 -9.42 -7.49 18.37
CA GLY A 155 -8.79 -6.23 18.76
C GLY A 155 -7.73 -5.80 17.76
N PRO A 156 -6.50 -5.46 18.18
CA PRO A 156 -5.43 -5.05 17.29
C PRO A 156 -4.63 -6.23 16.70
N PHE A 157 -4.97 -7.47 17.04
CA PHE A 157 -4.19 -8.64 16.65
C PHE A 157 -4.83 -9.40 15.50
N VAL A 158 -3.98 -9.84 14.56
CA VAL A 158 -4.35 -10.74 13.46
C VAL A 158 -3.36 -11.91 13.47
N MET A 159 -3.90 -13.11 13.74
CA MET A 159 -3.14 -14.35 13.83
C MET A 159 -3.80 -15.42 12.94
N ASN A 160 -3.37 -16.68 13.06
CA ASN A 160 -3.93 -17.78 12.29
C ASN A 160 -4.92 -18.63 13.10
N THR A 161 -4.85 -18.59 14.45
CA THR A 161 -5.72 -19.35 15.37
C THR A 161 -6.18 -18.49 16.55
N GLU A 162 -7.28 -18.89 17.19
CA GLU A 162 -7.75 -18.27 18.44
C GLU A 162 -6.72 -18.38 19.55
N GLN A 163 -6.03 -19.51 19.65
CA GLN A 163 -5.00 -19.73 20.66
C GLN A 163 -3.86 -18.72 20.54
N GLU A 164 -3.44 -18.41 19.31
CA GLU A 164 -2.42 -17.40 19.06
C GLU A 164 -2.93 -15.98 19.41
N ILE A 165 -4.21 -15.70 19.22
CA ILE A 165 -4.82 -14.42 19.67
C ILE A 165 -4.76 -14.32 21.21
N PHE A 166 -5.13 -15.38 21.93
CA PHE A 166 -5.00 -15.39 23.40
C PHE A 166 -3.55 -15.18 23.84
N GLN A 167 -2.61 -15.85 23.20
CA GLN A 167 -1.19 -15.68 23.49
C GLN A 167 -0.73 -14.24 23.21
N ALA A 168 -1.17 -13.62 22.14
CA ALA A 168 -0.83 -12.23 21.82
C ALA A 168 -1.33 -11.25 22.91
N PHE A 169 -2.52 -11.46 23.45
CA PHE A 169 -3.02 -10.66 24.58
C PHE A 169 -2.17 -10.85 25.85
N GLU A 170 -1.78 -12.09 26.16
CA GLU A 170 -0.92 -12.35 27.32
C GLU A 170 0.47 -11.74 27.14
N ASP A 171 1.04 -11.82 25.96
CA ASP A 171 2.34 -11.21 25.63
C ASP A 171 2.27 -9.67 25.73
N PHE A 172 1.16 -9.07 25.30
CA PHE A 172 0.92 -7.63 25.46
C PHE A 172 0.86 -7.23 26.93
N LYS A 173 0.06 -7.95 27.76
CA LYS A 173 -0.04 -7.69 29.20
C LYS A 173 1.32 -7.82 29.91
N GLN A 174 2.17 -8.73 29.44
CA GLN A 174 3.51 -8.95 29.98
C GLN A 174 4.55 -7.95 29.44
N GLY A 175 4.16 -7.02 28.58
CA GLY A 175 5.06 -6.01 28.01
C GLY A 175 6.06 -6.55 26.98
N LYS A 176 5.81 -7.72 26.39
CA LYS A 176 6.73 -8.36 25.44
C LYS A 176 6.80 -7.67 24.08
N PHE A 177 5.86 -6.77 23.77
CA PHE A 177 5.88 -5.98 22.54
C PHE A 177 6.86 -4.79 22.58
N GLY A 178 7.65 -4.69 23.65
CA GLY A 178 8.64 -3.63 23.83
C GLY A 178 8.03 -2.33 24.34
N GLN A 179 8.88 -1.31 24.42
CA GLN A 179 8.50 0.04 24.83
C GLN A 179 8.91 1.04 23.77
N LEU A 180 8.09 2.03 23.51
CA LEU A 180 8.46 3.16 22.69
C LEU A 180 9.59 3.90 23.40
N LYS A 181 10.77 3.97 22.77
CA LYS A 181 11.81 4.90 23.23
C LYS A 181 11.29 6.31 23.00
N VAL A 182 11.01 7.02 24.08
CA VAL A 182 10.73 8.46 23.99
C VAL A 182 12.00 9.10 23.44
N ALA A 183 11.92 9.73 22.27
CA ALA A 183 13.05 10.51 21.76
C ALA A 183 13.43 11.54 22.81
N GLU A 184 14.69 11.53 23.28
CA GLU A 184 15.21 12.59 24.14
C GLU A 184 14.97 13.90 23.40
N LYS A 185 14.35 14.87 24.11
CA LYS A 185 14.23 16.22 23.59
C LYS A 185 15.64 16.72 23.33
N VAL A 186 15.98 16.86 22.05
CA VAL A 186 17.18 17.61 21.67
C VAL A 186 16.88 19.06 22.06
N ASN A 187 17.54 19.53 23.13
CA ASN A 187 17.51 20.92 23.58
C ASN A 187 18.23 21.82 22.57
#